data_1fba5595b5d73bc2e5b7d1166ff54f90
#
_entry.id   1fba5595b5d73bc2e5b7d1166ff54f90
#
_cell.length_a   1.000
_cell.length_b   1.000
_cell.length_c   1.000
_cell.angle_alpha   90.00
_cell.angle_beta   90.00
_cell.angle_gamma   90.00
#
_symmetry.space_group_name_H-M   'P 1'
#
loop_
_entity.id
_entity.type
_entity.pdbx_description
1 polymer ?
#
loop_
_entity_poly.entity_id
_entity_poly.type
_entity_poly.pdbx_seq_one_letter_code
_entity_poly.pdbx_strand_id
1 'polypeptide(L)'
;MDYQKEIARALLEIGAVGFKPKEPLTFKSGLISPVYVDNRIFPSHPEKFKVVIAGFENLVKEKNLAFDMVAGIAVGGIPYSAVLGYTLQKPSIFIRKEAKGHGKGKRIEGGDVAGKKILLVEDLVSTGGSSISGVQALREEGATIDDCLVIVSYEFKEARDNFEKAKVNLHTLTSFPVIFQEAVEMKIITEDVKKVVEDWLSDPHGWAGRHGFGS
;
A
#
# COMPACT_ATOMS: atom_id res chain seq x y z
N MET A 1 0.21 2.25 -22.20
CA MET A 1 -0.84 1.63 -21.37
C MET A 1 -0.93 2.43 -20.09
N ASP A 2 -2.14 2.73 -19.63
CA ASP A 2 -2.33 3.41 -18.35
C ASP A 2 -2.34 2.35 -17.23
N TYR A 3 -1.18 2.07 -16.68
CA TYR A 3 -1.01 1.08 -15.60
C TYR A 3 -1.92 1.35 -14.40
N GLN A 4 -2.23 2.61 -14.12
CA GLN A 4 -3.08 2.96 -12.98
C GLN A 4 -4.48 2.37 -13.15
N LYS A 5 -5.07 2.54 -14.34
CA LYS A 5 -6.39 2.00 -14.67
C LYS A 5 -6.38 0.47 -14.77
N GLU A 6 -5.34 -0.11 -15.36
CA GLU A 6 -5.22 -1.56 -15.50
C GLU A 6 -5.20 -2.25 -14.14
N ILE A 7 -4.42 -1.74 -13.18
CA ILE A 7 -4.34 -2.27 -11.81
C ILE A 7 -5.64 -2.01 -11.04
N ALA A 8 -6.25 -0.83 -11.21
CA ALA A 8 -7.55 -0.52 -10.61
C ALA A 8 -8.63 -1.51 -11.07
N ARG A 9 -8.72 -1.80 -12.37
CA ARG A 9 -9.64 -2.80 -12.93
C ARG A 9 -9.32 -4.21 -12.42
N ALA A 10 -8.04 -4.59 -12.37
CA ALA A 10 -7.64 -5.88 -11.84
C ALA A 10 -8.12 -6.08 -10.39
N LEU A 11 -7.99 -5.06 -9.53
CA LEU A 11 -8.50 -5.08 -8.15
C LEU A 11 -10.01 -5.28 -8.09
N LEU A 12 -10.76 -4.58 -8.93
CA LEU A 12 -12.22 -4.69 -9.01
C LEU A 12 -12.66 -6.08 -9.50
N GLU A 13 -12.02 -6.59 -10.55
CA GLU A 13 -12.34 -7.87 -11.17
C GLU A 13 -12.09 -9.07 -10.23
N ILE A 14 -11.06 -9.02 -9.39
CA ILE A 14 -10.78 -10.09 -8.42
C ILE A 14 -11.54 -9.93 -7.09
N GLY A 15 -12.40 -8.92 -6.97
CA GLY A 15 -13.14 -8.67 -5.74
C GLY A 15 -12.30 -8.14 -4.57
N ALA A 16 -11.14 -7.56 -4.86
CA ALA A 16 -10.25 -6.97 -3.86
C ALA A 16 -10.79 -5.68 -3.23
N VAL A 17 -11.80 -5.08 -3.86
CA VAL A 17 -12.39 -3.80 -3.42
C VAL A 17 -13.80 -4.03 -2.91
N GLY A 18 -14.09 -3.57 -1.70
CA GLY A 18 -15.42 -3.62 -1.12
C GLY A 18 -15.98 -2.23 -0.85
N PHE A 19 -17.27 -2.08 -1.11
CA PHE A 19 -18.05 -0.88 -0.84
C PHE A 19 -19.13 -1.21 0.21
N LYS A 20 -18.99 -0.69 1.42
CA LYS A 20 -19.83 -1.01 2.60
C LYS A 20 -20.41 0.25 3.25
N PRO A 21 -21.26 1.01 2.57
CA PRO A 21 -21.77 2.28 3.09
C PRO A 21 -22.64 2.14 4.35
N LYS A 22 -23.27 0.96 4.55
CA LYS A 22 -24.14 0.68 5.71
C LYS A 22 -23.41 0.00 6.87
N GLU A 23 -22.26 -0.64 6.60
CA GLU A 23 -21.45 -1.38 7.56
C GLU A 23 -19.97 -1.00 7.37
N PRO A 24 -19.59 0.26 7.67
CA PRO A 24 -18.25 0.73 7.42
C PRO A 24 -17.24 -0.01 8.29
N LEU A 25 -15.99 -0.03 7.84
CA LEU A 25 -14.87 -0.67 8.52
C LEU A 25 -14.00 0.38 9.21
N THR A 26 -13.38 0.00 10.32
CA THR A 26 -12.37 0.84 10.97
C THR A 26 -10.98 0.43 10.48
N PHE A 27 -10.25 1.36 9.87
CA PHE A 27 -8.85 1.17 9.51
C PHE A 27 -7.97 1.09 10.76
N LYS A 28 -6.75 0.56 10.63
CA LYS A 28 -5.77 0.53 11.74
C LYS A 28 -5.43 1.92 12.28
N SER A 29 -5.59 2.97 11.48
CA SER A 29 -5.44 4.36 11.88
C SER A 29 -6.57 4.89 12.76
N GLY A 30 -7.66 4.12 12.94
CA GLY A 30 -8.88 4.55 13.60
C GLY A 30 -9.89 5.22 12.65
N LEU A 31 -9.53 5.47 11.40
CA LEU A 31 -10.42 6.06 10.41
C LEU A 31 -11.55 5.07 10.04
N ILE A 32 -12.79 5.53 10.13
CA ILE A 32 -13.97 4.77 9.68
C ILE A 32 -14.18 5.00 8.20
N SER A 33 -14.33 3.90 7.45
CA SER A 33 -14.37 3.92 5.99
C SER A 33 -15.50 3.07 5.42
N PRO A 34 -16.32 3.60 4.48
CA PRO A 34 -17.32 2.83 3.74
C PRO A 34 -16.69 1.94 2.65
N VAL A 35 -15.37 1.97 2.51
CA VAL A 35 -14.64 1.24 1.47
C VAL A 35 -13.42 0.53 2.04
N TYR A 36 -13.02 -0.57 1.42
CA TYR A 36 -11.76 -1.24 1.73
C TYR A 36 -11.12 -1.81 0.48
N VAL A 37 -9.79 -2.01 0.54
CA VAL A 37 -9.01 -2.69 -0.48
C VAL A 37 -8.18 -3.78 0.19
N ASP A 38 -8.24 -4.99 -0.34
CA ASP A 38 -7.45 -6.14 0.12
C ASP A 38 -6.51 -6.64 -0.98
N ASN A 39 -5.33 -6.06 -1.04
CA ASN A 39 -4.31 -6.45 -2.00
C ASN A 39 -3.77 -7.87 -1.75
N ARG A 40 -3.94 -8.43 -0.56
CA ARG A 40 -3.42 -9.75 -0.16
C ARG A 40 -4.01 -10.91 -0.95
N ILE A 41 -5.10 -10.67 -1.69
CA ILE A 41 -5.71 -11.70 -2.55
C ILE A 41 -5.05 -11.80 -3.94
N PHE A 42 -4.26 -10.82 -4.38
CA PHE A 42 -3.57 -10.90 -5.69
C PHE A 42 -2.75 -12.17 -5.90
N PRO A 43 -1.97 -12.67 -4.92
CA PRO A 43 -1.20 -13.91 -5.11
C PRO A 43 -2.05 -15.14 -5.46
N SER A 44 -3.34 -15.16 -5.12
CA SER A 44 -4.27 -16.22 -5.54
C SER A 44 -4.81 -16.07 -6.96
N HIS A 45 -4.47 -14.95 -7.64
CA HIS A 45 -4.82 -14.63 -9.02
C HIS A 45 -3.56 -14.37 -9.87
N PRO A 46 -2.80 -15.42 -10.27
CA PRO A 46 -1.46 -15.28 -10.83
C PRO A 46 -1.35 -14.32 -12.01
N GLU A 47 -2.35 -14.30 -12.92
CA GLU A 47 -2.34 -13.41 -14.08
C GLU A 47 -2.48 -11.93 -13.68
N LYS A 48 -3.29 -11.63 -12.66
CA LYS A 48 -3.44 -10.27 -12.15
C LYS A 48 -2.25 -9.87 -11.27
N PHE A 49 -1.71 -10.81 -10.50
CA PHE A 49 -0.49 -10.61 -9.73
C PHE A 49 0.71 -10.23 -10.60
N LYS A 50 0.85 -10.90 -11.75
CA LYS A 50 1.87 -10.57 -12.76
C LYS A 50 1.78 -9.12 -13.24
N VAL A 51 0.58 -8.57 -13.41
CA VAL A 51 0.38 -7.15 -13.81
C VAL A 51 0.95 -6.21 -12.74
N VAL A 52 0.71 -6.51 -11.47
CA VAL A 52 1.25 -5.70 -10.34
C VAL A 52 2.77 -5.74 -10.31
N ILE A 53 3.37 -6.92 -10.45
CA ILE A 53 4.84 -7.06 -10.45
C ILE A 53 5.45 -6.32 -11.64
N ALA A 54 4.89 -6.47 -12.85
CA ALA A 54 5.34 -5.74 -14.03
C ALA A 54 5.22 -4.21 -13.84
N GLY A 55 4.15 -3.75 -13.17
CA GLY A 55 3.98 -2.35 -12.80
C GLY A 55 5.11 -1.83 -11.91
N PHE A 56 5.49 -2.60 -10.89
CA PHE A 56 6.62 -2.25 -10.01
C PHE A 56 7.95 -2.25 -10.76
N GLU A 57 8.22 -3.25 -11.61
CA GLU A 57 9.43 -3.28 -12.44
C GLU A 57 9.53 -2.06 -13.36
N ASN A 58 8.40 -1.63 -13.94
CA ASN A 58 8.35 -0.43 -14.77
C ASN A 58 8.62 0.83 -13.97
N LEU A 59 8.02 0.99 -12.77
CA LEU A 59 8.33 2.12 -11.89
C LEU A 59 9.80 2.18 -11.51
N VAL A 60 10.41 1.03 -11.20
CA VAL A 60 11.87 0.94 -10.91
C VAL A 60 12.69 1.47 -12.09
N LYS A 61 12.35 1.08 -13.31
CA LYS A 61 13.04 1.52 -14.53
C LYS A 61 12.78 3.00 -14.85
N GLU A 62 11.53 3.43 -14.87
CA GLU A 62 11.13 4.79 -15.22
C GLU A 62 11.71 5.85 -14.27
N LYS A 63 11.73 5.52 -12.96
CA LYS A 63 12.29 6.40 -11.91
C LYS A 63 13.77 6.21 -11.70
N ASN A 64 14.40 5.27 -12.45
CA ASN A 64 15.82 4.91 -12.30
C ASN A 64 16.21 4.66 -10.84
N LEU A 65 15.39 3.87 -10.12
CA LEU A 65 15.60 3.61 -8.69
C LEU A 65 16.83 2.72 -8.48
N ALA A 66 17.75 3.19 -7.65
CA ALA A 66 18.96 2.45 -7.30
C ALA A 66 18.83 1.91 -5.87
N PHE A 67 19.00 0.60 -5.68
CA PHE A 67 18.92 -0.07 -4.38
C PHE A 67 19.71 -1.38 -4.38
N ASP A 68 20.07 -1.85 -3.19
CA ASP A 68 20.78 -3.11 -2.97
C ASP A 68 19.82 -4.28 -2.70
N MET A 69 18.74 -4.01 -1.98
CA MET A 69 17.77 -5.01 -1.49
C MET A 69 16.34 -4.48 -1.56
N VAL A 70 15.37 -5.38 -1.58
CA VAL A 70 13.93 -5.08 -1.47
C VAL A 70 13.45 -5.48 -0.07
N ALA A 71 12.60 -4.67 0.57
CA ALA A 71 12.02 -4.99 1.87
C ALA A 71 10.50 -4.85 1.85
N GLY A 72 9.77 -5.92 2.20
CA GLY A 72 8.31 -5.89 2.33
C GLY A 72 7.83 -5.55 3.73
N ILE A 73 6.84 -4.70 3.86
CA ILE A 73 6.15 -4.50 5.15
C ILE A 73 5.22 -5.69 5.41
N ALA A 74 5.39 -6.33 6.54
CA ALA A 74 4.54 -7.47 6.92
C ALA A 74 3.11 -7.00 7.29
N VAL A 75 2.09 -7.71 6.84
CA VAL A 75 2.08 -8.96 6.08
C VAL A 75 1.89 -8.71 4.58
N GLY A 76 1.19 -7.65 4.20
CA GLY A 76 0.73 -7.40 2.83
C GLY A 76 1.85 -7.19 1.82
N GLY A 77 2.94 -6.51 2.20
CA GLY A 77 4.07 -6.23 1.30
C GLY A 77 4.99 -7.44 1.02
N ILE A 78 4.92 -8.50 1.84
CA ILE A 78 5.84 -9.65 1.72
C ILE A 78 5.76 -10.37 0.36
N PRO A 79 4.58 -10.76 -0.16
CA PRO A 79 4.52 -11.46 -1.44
C PRO A 79 5.10 -10.65 -2.59
N TYR A 80 4.86 -9.35 -2.57
CA TYR A 80 5.30 -8.43 -3.62
C TYR A 80 6.82 -8.20 -3.56
N SER A 81 7.36 -7.96 -2.38
CA SER A 81 8.81 -7.77 -2.22
C SER A 81 9.59 -9.04 -2.57
N ALA A 82 9.08 -10.21 -2.21
CA ALA A 82 9.72 -11.49 -2.52
C ALA A 82 9.78 -11.74 -4.03
N VAL A 83 8.65 -11.56 -4.74
CA VAL A 83 8.61 -11.77 -6.19
C VAL A 83 9.39 -10.68 -6.93
N LEU A 84 9.27 -9.40 -6.52
CA LEU A 84 10.03 -8.31 -7.13
C LEU A 84 11.55 -8.50 -6.93
N GLY A 85 11.98 -8.92 -5.73
CA GLY A 85 13.39 -9.26 -5.48
C GLY A 85 13.88 -10.39 -6.38
N TYR A 86 13.07 -11.45 -6.55
CA TYR A 86 13.39 -12.55 -7.44
C TYR A 86 13.52 -12.11 -8.90
N THR A 87 12.56 -11.34 -9.43
CA THR A 87 12.58 -10.91 -10.85
C THR A 87 13.70 -9.92 -11.14
N LEU A 88 14.03 -9.04 -10.19
CA LEU A 88 15.12 -8.07 -10.31
C LEU A 88 16.48 -8.63 -9.88
N GLN A 89 16.57 -9.91 -9.48
CA GLN A 89 17.79 -10.56 -8.98
C GLN A 89 18.43 -9.78 -7.81
N LYS A 90 17.58 -9.32 -6.89
CA LYS A 90 17.98 -8.61 -5.67
C LYS A 90 17.57 -9.41 -4.43
N PRO A 91 18.35 -9.36 -3.34
CA PRO A 91 17.92 -9.91 -2.07
C PRO A 91 16.59 -9.31 -1.62
N SER A 92 15.73 -10.15 -1.01
CA SER A 92 14.47 -9.71 -0.43
C SER A 92 14.38 -10.08 1.05
N ILE A 93 13.95 -9.13 1.85
CA ILE A 93 13.74 -9.22 3.29
C ILE A 93 12.33 -8.73 3.64
N PHE A 94 11.93 -8.85 4.89
CA PHE A 94 10.69 -8.25 5.34
C PHE A 94 10.78 -7.65 6.76
N ILE A 95 9.88 -6.69 7.02
CA ILE A 95 9.83 -5.95 8.26
C ILE A 95 8.56 -6.34 9.00
N ARG A 96 8.68 -6.86 10.21
CA ARG A 96 7.56 -7.19 11.09
C ARG A 96 6.95 -5.91 11.67
N LYS A 97 5.65 -5.97 11.94
CA LYS A 97 4.95 -4.87 12.63
C LYS A 97 5.54 -4.62 14.02
N GLU A 98 5.84 -5.70 14.74
CA GLU A 98 6.36 -5.69 16.11
C GLU A 98 7.63 -6.54 16.21
N ALA A 99 8.47 -6.21 17.19
CA ALA A 99 9.65 -6.98 17.53
C ALA A 99 9.28 -8.37 18.08
N LYS A 100 10.17 -9.36 17.94
CA LYS A 100 10.00 -10.68 18.61
C LYS A 100 10.03 -10.50 20.14
N GLY A 101 9.13 -11.18 20.83
CA GLY A 101 9.00 -11.11 22.30
C GLY A 101 10.16 -11.68 23.11
N HIS A 102 11.17 -12.30 22.46
CA HIS A 102 12.36 -12.87 23.10
C HIS A 102 13.63 -12.46 22.35
N GLY A 103 14.64 -11.98 23.08
CA GLY A 103 15.92 -11.51 22.54
C GLY A 103 15.97 -10.01 22.25
N LYS A 104 17.02 -9.54 21.56
CA LYS A 104 17.13 -8.15 21.04
C LYS A 104 16.12 -7.97 19.90
N GLY A 105 14.88 -7.78 20.23
CA GLY A 105 13.68 -7.75 19.38
C GLY A 105 13.82 -7.10 18.00
N LYS A 106 14.56 -7.75 17.09
CA LYS A 106 14.69 -7.28 15.72
C LYS A 106 13.35 -7.41 14.98
N ARG A 107 13.00 -6.37 14.26
CA ARG A 107 11.83 -6.36 13.38
C ARG A 107 12.17 -6.83 11.97
N ILE A 108 13.45 -6.83 11.58
CA ILE A 108 13.93 -7.17 10.25
C ILE A 108 14.24 -8.66 10.19
N GLU A 109 13.74 -9.33 9.17
CA GLU A 109 13.91 -10.76 8.92
C GLU A 109 14.43 -10.98 7.51
N GLY A 110 15.37 -11.93 7.35
CA GLY A 110 15.86 -12.38 6.05
C GLY A 110 17.28 -11.93 5.69
N GLY A 111 17.89 -11.00 6.45
CA GLY A 111 19.26 -10.59 6.16
C GLY A 111 19.74 -9.37 6.95
N ASP A 112 21.00 -9.04 6.77
CA ASP A 112 21.64 -7.84 7.33
C ASP A 112 21.42 -6.65 6.39
N VAL A 113 21.05 -5.50 6.96
CA VAL A 113 20.71 -4.28 6.22
C VAL A 113 21.70 -3.13 6.45
N ALA A 114 22.69 -3.32 7.34
CA ALA A 114 23.65 -2.28 7.67
C ALA A 114 24.41 -1.80 6.42
N GLY A 115 24.40 -0.48 6.18
CA GLY A 115 25.03 0.15 5.04
C GLY A 115 24.38 -0.12 3.68
N LYS A 116 23.21 -0.78 3.64
CA LYS A 116 22.47 -1.08 2.40
C LYS A 116 21.44 0.00 2.08
N LYS A 117 21.24 0.23 0.79
CA LYS A 117 20.12 1.01 0.28
C LYS A 117 18.93 0.09 -0.01
N ILE A 118 17.81 0.35 0.65
CA ILE A 118 16.64 -0.52 0.64
C ILE A 118 15.49 0.13 -0.13
N LEU A 119 14.90 -0.61 -1.08
CA LEU A 119 13.63 -0.28 -1.71
C LEU A 119 12.50 -0.89 -0.86
N LEU A 120 11.69 -0.04 -0.25
CA LEU A 120 10.56 -0.48 0.55
C LEU A 120 9.38 -0.85 -0.34
N VAL A 121 8.64 -1.90 0.02
CA VAL A 121 7.41 -2.34 -0.69
C VAL A 121 6.28 -2.50 0.32
N GLU A 122 5.17 -1.85 0.05
CA GLU A 122 3.93 -1.94 0.81
C GLU A 122 2.77 -2.31 -0.12
N ASP A 123 1.73 -2.93 0.39
CA ASP A 123 0.53 -3.25 -0.38
C ASP A 123 -0.45 -2.07 -0.45
N LEU A 124 -0.61 -1.33 0.65
CA LEU A 124 -1.58 -0.24 0.76
C LEU A 124 -1.10 0.86 1.71
N VAL A 125 -1.22 2.11 1.26
CA VAL A 125 -0.96 3.29 2.08
C VAL A 125 -2.26 4.08 2.29
N SER A 126 -2.72 4.16 3.54
CA SER A 126 -3.74 5.12 3.98
C SER A 126 -3.09 6.39 4.55
N THR A 127 -2.69 6.37 5.81
CA THR A 127 -1.95 7.47 6.47
C THR A 127 -0.43 7.32 6.42
N GLY A 128 0.09 6.16 5.97
CA GLY A 128 1.52 5.88 5.87
C GLY A 128 2.20 5.45 7.17
N GLY A 129 1.47 5.35 8.29
CA GLY A 129 2.06 5.05 9.59
C GLY A 129 2.85 3.73 9.64
N SER A 130 2.33 2.65 9.02
CA SER A 130 3.02 1.35 8.94
C SER A 130 4.35 1.46 8.17
N SER A 131 4.31 2.12 7.00
CA SER A 131 5.47 2.30 6.14
C SER A 131 6.56 3.11 6.83
N ILE A 132 6.20 4.24 7.45
CA ILE A 132 7.16 5.09 8.17
C ILE A 132 7.75 4.37 9.39
N SER A 133 6.95 3.60 10.12
CA SER A 133 7.47 2.74 11.20
C SER A 133 8.46 1.69 10.68
N GLY A 134 8.26 1.16 9.47
CA GLY A 134 9.21 0.26 8.80
C GLY A 134 10.49 0.98 8.39
N VAL A 135 10.38 2.19 7.83
CA VAL A 135 11.53 3.05 7.50
C VAL A 135 12.40 3.32 8.74
N GLN A 136 11.78 3.65 9.87
CA GLN A 136 12.49 3.89 11.13
C GLN A 136 13.25 2.65 11.58
N ALA A 137 12.59 1.48 11.59
CA ALA A 137 13.23 0.22 11.98
C ALA A 137 14.44 -0.14 11.10
N LEU A 138 14.36 0.09 9.79
CA LEU A 138 15.47 -0.13 8.87
C LEU A 138 16.62 0.85 9.13
N ARG A 139 16.33 2.13 9.38
CA ARG A 139 17.34 3.15 9.68
C ARG A 139 18.05 2.89 11.01
N GLU A 140 17.32 2.41 12.03
CA GLU A 140 17.90 2.00 13.31
C GLU A 140 18.93 0.86 13.17
N GLU A 141 18.76 -0.02 12.16
CA GLU A 141 19.71 -1.08 11.82
C GLU A 141 20.75 -0.63 10.77
N GLY A 142 20.85 0.67 10.47
CA GLY A 142 21.90 1.26 9.63
C GLY A 142 21.63 1.24 8.13
N ALA A 143 20.37 1.00 7.68
CA ALA A 143 19.99 1.07 6.27
C ALA A 143 19.66 2.51 5.83
N THR A 144 19.71 2.73 4.50
CA THR A 144 19.21 3.93 3.84
C THR A 144 17.96 3.60 3.05
N ILE A 145 16.90 4.42 3.18
CA ILE A 145 15.63 4.25 2.46
C ILE A 145 15.23 5.58 1.86
N ASP A 146 15.23 5.65 0.52
CA ASP A 146 14.84 6.84 -0.24
C ASP A 146 13.50 6.66 -0.95
N ASP A 147 13.11 5.41 -1.22
CA ASP A 147 11.98 5.09 -2.08
C ASP A 147 11.09 3.99 -1.49
N CYS A 148 9.77 4.16 -1.62
CA CYS A 148 8.76 3.19 -1.26
C CYS A 148 7.81 2.96 -2.43
N LEU A 149 7.65 1.69 -2.86
CA LEU A 149 6.66 1.28 -3.83
C LEU A 149 5.38 0.84 -3.11
N VAL A 150 4.23 1.24 -3.62
CA VAL A 150 2.93 0.80 -3.10
C VAL A 150 1.96 0.48 -4.24
N ILE A 151 1.11 -0.52 -4.05
CA ILE A 151 0.09 -0.85 -5.06
C ILE A 151 -0.99 0.23 -5.04
N VAL A 152 -1.58 0.52 -3.86
CA VAL A 152 -2.68 1.46 -3.70
C VAL A 152 -2.37 2.50 -2.65
N SER A 153 -2.58 3.78 -2.97
CA SER A 153 -2.63 4.88 -2.01
C SER A 153 -4.06 5.46 -1.94
N TYR A 154 -4.51 5.82 -0.75
CA TYR A 154 -5.73 6.63 -0.58
C TYR A 154 -5.50 8.12 -0.87
N GLU A 155 -4.25 8.53 -1.09
CA GLU A 155 -3.82 9.91 -1.35
C GLU A 155 -4.17 10.90 -0.23
N PHE A 156 -4.31 10.43 1.00
CA PHE A 156 -4.57 11.31 2.14
C PHE A 156 -3.40 12.26 2.37
N LYS A 157 -3.73 13.47 2.82
CA LYS A 157 -2.73 14.50 3.13
C LYS A 157 -1.72 14.00 4.18
N GLU A 158 -2.18 13.26 5.18
CA GLU A 158 -1.35 12.69 6.24
C GLU A 158 -0.26 11.76 5.69
N ALA A 159 -0.58 10.97 4.67
CA ALA A 159 0.42 10.11 4.03
C ALA A 159 1.51 10.95 3.36
N ARG A 160 1.12 11.96 2.57
CA ARG A 160 2.08 12.87 1.93
C ARG A 160 2.98 13.54 2.95
N ASP A 161 2.39 14.13 4.00
CA ASP A 161 3.13 14.81 5.06
C ASP A 161 4.11 13.86 5.78
N ASN A 162 3.68 12.62 6.05
CA ASN A 162 4.50 11.61 6.73
C ASN A 162 5.69 11.16 5.87
N PHE A 163 5.47 10.88 4.59
CA PHE A 163 6.54 10.49 3.67
C PHE A 163 7.52 11.64 3.40
N GLU A 164 7.02 12.88 3.25
CA GLU A 164 7.86 14.08 3.11
C GLU A 164 8.76 14.29 4.35
N LYS A 165 8.18 14.26 5.56
CA LYS A 165 8.94 14.37 6.81
C LYS A 165 10.00 13.28 6.95
N ALA A 166 9.68 12.06 6.49
CA ALA A 166 10.62 10.95 6.49
C ALA A 166 11.65 11.04 5.36
N LYS A 167 11.51 11.97 4.41
CA LYS A 167 12.34 12.10 3.20
C LYS A 167 12.38 10.77 2.42
N VAL A 168 11.22 10.19 2.19
CA VAL A 168 11.02 8.97 1.38
C VAL A 168 10.04 9.28 0.27
N ASN A 169 10.41 8.98 -0.97
CA ASN A 169 9.53 9.13 -2.12
C ASN A 169 8.52 7.98 -2.15
N LEU A 170 7.24 8.31 -2.22
CA LEU A 170 6.18 7.32 -2.39
C LEU A 170 5.83 7.18 -3.88
N HIS A 171 6.03 5.98 -4.43
CA HIS A 171 5.71 5.63 -5.80
C HIS A 171 4.50 4.68 -5.82
N THR A 172 3.42 5.11 -6.42
CA THR A 172 2.12 4.43 -6.37
C THR A 172 1.77 3.83 -7.72
N LEU A 173 1.32 2.57 -7.78
CA LEU A 173 0.83 1.96 -9.01
C LEU A 173 -0.56 2.47 -9.38
N THR A 174 -1.46 2.57 -8.38
CA THR A 174 -2.80 3.15 -8.56
C THR A 174 -3.26 3.82 -7.27
N SER A 175 -4.33 4.60 -7.34
CA SER A 175 -4.91 5.24 -6.17
C SER A 175 -6.37 4.87 -5.98
N PHE A 176 -6.89 5.03 -4.74
CA PHE A 176 -8.30 4.76 -4.49
C PHE A 176 -9.23 5.65 -5.32
N PRO A 177 -8.97 6.96 -5.55
CA PRO A 177 -9.74 7.75 -6.51
C PRO A 177 -9.83 7.15 -7.91
N VAL A 178 -8.73 6.59 -8.44
CA VAL A 178 -8.74 5.90 -9.75
C VAL A 178 -9.58 4.62 -9.69
N ILE A 179 -9.43 3.81 -8.64
CA ILE A 179 -10.23 2.59 -8.41
C ILE A 179 -11.73 2.94 -8.36
N PHE A 180 -12.07 3.99 -7.65
CA PHE A 180 -13.45 4.46 -7.53
C PHE A 180 -14.03 4.90 -8.88
N GLN A 181 -13.27 5.67 -9.67
CA GLN A 181 -13.68 6.08 -11.01
C GLN A 181 -13.90 4.87 -11.92
N GLU A 182 -12.99 3.88 -11.92
CA GLU A 182 -13.16 2.65 -12.69
C GLU A 182 -14.37 1.83 -12.22
N ALA A 183 -14.67 1.78 -10.91
CA ALA A 183 -15.86 1.12 -10.37
C ALA A 183 -17.16 1.75 -10.88
N VAL A 184 -17.19 3.08 -11.03
CA VAL A 184 -18.32 3.81 -11.64
C VAL A 184 -18.43 3.49 -13.13
N GLU A 185 -17.32 3.57 -13.89
CA GLU A 185 -17.29 3.28 -15.33
C GLU A 185 -17.71 1.84 -15.64
N MET A 186 -17.27 0.88 -14.82
CA MET A 186 -17.62 -0.55 -14.92
C MET A 186 -19.03 -0.87 -14.39
N LYS A 187 -19.75 0.11 -13.82
CA LYS A 187 -21.08 -0.06 -13.22
C LYS A 187 -21.12 -1.10 -12.09
N ILE A 188 -20.04 -1.21 -11.32
CA ILE A 188 -19.93 -2.13 -10.17
C ILE A 188 -20.71 -1.60 -8.98
N ILE A 189 -20.85 -0.29 -8.85
CA ILE A 189 -21.54 0.37 -7.75
C ILE A 189 -22.79 1.12 -8.23
N THR A 190 -23.79 1.21 -7.35
CA THR A 190 -25.01 2.00 -7.60
C THR A 190 -24.76 3.49 -7.37
N GLU A 191 -25.66 4.35 -7.87
CA GLU A 191 -25.54 5.79 -7.68
C GLU A 191 -25.58 6.21 -6.20
N ASP A 192 -26.33 5.47 -5.34
CA ASP A 192 -26.37 5.73 -3.91
C ASP A 192 -25.01 5.43 -3.23
N VAL A 193 -24.38 4.31 -3.59
CA VAL A 193 -23.03 3.97 -3.10
C VAL A 193 -22.01 5.00 -3.57
N LYS A 194 -22.10 5.43 -4.82
CA LYS A 194 -21.23 6.46 -5.39
C LYS A 194 -21.28 7.74 -4.56
N LYS A 195 -22.47 8.27 -4.26
CA LYS A 195 -22.65 9.49 -3.43
C LYS A 195 -22.00 9.35 -2.06
N VAL A 196 -22.16 8.19 -1.41
CA VAL A 196 -21.56 7.95 -0.09
C VAL A 196 -20.04 7.94 -0.16
N VAL A 197 -19.46 7.33 -1.20
CA VAL A 197 -18.00 7.30 -1.38
C VAL A 197 -17.45 8.67 -1.74
N GLU A 198 -18.14 9.46 -2.59
CA GLU A 198 -17.78 10.85 -2.90
C GLU A 198 -17.76 11.73 -1.65
N ASP A 199 -18.79 11.62 -0.79
CA ASP A 199 -18.83 12.35 0.48
C ASP A 199 -17.70 11.94 1.41
N TRP A 200 -17.40 10.63 1.51
CA TRP A 200 -16.26 10.16 2.30
C TRP A 200 -14.91 10.65 1.77
N LEU A 201 -14.69 10.61 0.45
CA LEU A 201 -13.46 11.10 -0.16
C LEU A 201 -13.25 12.61 0.04
N SER A 202 -14.35 13.39 0.15
CA SER A 202 -14.27 14.83 0.37
C SER A 202 -13.79 15.20 1.78
N ASP A 203 -14.17 14.40 2.80
CA ASP A 203 -13.78 14.59 4.21
C ASP A 203 -13.81 13.24 4.95
N PRO A 204 -12.74 12.41 4.80
CA PRO A 204 -12.70 11.09 5.40
C PRO A 204 -12.82 11.08 6.93
N HIS A 205 -12.30 12.11 7.61
CA HIS A 205 -12.29 12.19 9.07
C HIS A 205 -13.64 12.62 9.65
N GLY A 206 -14.36 13.53 9.00
CA GLY A 206 -15.67 14.00 9.46
C GLY A 206 -16.83 13.12 9.03
N TRP A 207 -16.61 12.25 8.03
CA TRP A 207 -17.68 11.43 7.42
C TRP A 207 -18.43 10.56 8.43
N ALA A 208 -17.72 9.86 9.30
CA ALA A 208 -18.33 8.95 10.27
C ALA A 208 -19.31 9.67 11.20
N GLY A 209 -18.93 10.86 11.71
CA GLY A 209 -19.79 11.68 12.54
C GLY A 209 -21.05 12.15 11.83
N ARG A 210 -20.93 12.56 10.55
CA ARG A 210 -22.08 12.98 9.73
C ARG A 210 -23.05 11.83 9.44
N HIS A 211 -22.58 10.61 9.37
CA HIS A 211 -23.36 9.41 9.04
C HIS A 211 -23.75 8.56 10.26
N GLY A 212 -23.51 9.03 11.49
CA GLY A 212 -23.90 8.35 12.72
C GLY A 212 -23.09 7.11 13.08
N PHE A 213 -21.87 6.98 12.54
CA PHE A 213 -20.92 5.89 12.83
C PHE A 213 -19.84 6.28 13.86
N GLY A 214 -19.84 7.49 14.35
CA GLY A 214 -18.92 7.95 15.42
C GLY A 214 -19.61 7.86 16.76
N SER A 215 -18.98 7.21 17.74
CA SER A 215 -19.33 7.32 19.15
C SER A 215 -18.59 8.50 19.78
#